data_6b2baec7609e463ab16fe3a0ab24aec9
#
_entry.id   6b2baec7609e463ab16fe3a0ab24aec9
#
_cell.length_a   1.000
_cell.length_b   1.000
_cell.length_c   1.000
_cell.angle_alpha   90.00
_cell.angle_beta   90.00
_cell.angle_gamma   90.00
#
_symmetry.space_group_name_H-M   'P 1'
#
loop_
_entity.id
_entity.type
_entity.pdbx_description
1 polymer ?
#
loop_
_entity_poly.entity_id
_entity_poly.type
_entity_poly.pdbx_seq_one_letter_code
_entity_poly.pdbx_strand_id
1 'polypeptide(L)'
;MTRFAFGLLISVFCVELQSAPRLDRLNLLQFHDATGKVQPVKTANDWQKRRSAIVKGMESVMGPLPGKERRVKLAVKVEEEADAGKYIRQLITYQSEPGSRTPAYLCVPKLLFAGKGGKVPAVLCLHPTDNKVGHKVVLGLGGRKGRQYAAELAERGYVTISPAYTHLANYWPNLGKLGYVSGTMKAIFDNTRALDLLETLPYVDSKPGFGAIGHSLGGHNTIYTAVFDNRITVIASSCGFDAFPDYYDGAERNWNFGRGWCQIRYMPRLSNYRGKLETIPFDFPELLGALAPRPFFVHAPLRDSNFRWKSVDVCVKAARPIYKMLGNEDDLIIKHPDYPHDFPNDMREAAYKTIDSVLKK
;
A
#
# COMPACT_ATOMS: atom_id res chain seq x y z
N MET A 1 10.54 8.93 -75.53
CA MET A 1 11.01 9.60 -74.27
C MET A 1 10.41 8.86 -73.13
N THR A 2 11.12 7.92 -72.59
CA THR A 2 10.65 6.99 -71.50
C THR A 2 11.25 7.49 -70.17
N ARG A 3 10.40 7.95 -69.26
CA ARG A 3 10.85 8.38 -67.90
C ARG A 3 10.82 7.17 -66.98
N PHE A 4 11.98 6.76 -66.49
CA PHE A 4 12.11 5.83 -65.38
C PHE A 4 11.94 6.59 -64.06
N ALA A 5 10.96 6.17 -63.23
CA ALA A 5 10.81 6.63 -61.85
C ALA A 5 11.56 5.66 -60.94
N PHE A 6 12.59 6.15 -60.26
CA PHE A 6 13.28 5.42 -59.18
C PHE A 6 12.47 5.60 -57.89
N GLY A 7 11.83 4.53 -57.47
CA GLY A 7 11.20 4.50 -56.14
C GLY A 7 12.23 4.17 -55.07
N LEU A 8 12.47 5.11 -54.15
CA LEU A 8 13.33 4.91 -52.98
C LEU A 8 12.52 4.17 -51.89
N LEU A 9 12.80 2.89 -51.72
CA LEU A 9 12.26 2.11 -50.56
C LEU A 9 13.03 2.53 -49.31
N ILE A 10 12.40 3.31 -48.44
CA ILE A 10 12.89 3.58 -47.09
C ILE A 10 12.42 2.41 -46.19
N SER A 11 13.31 1.46 -45.94
CA SER A 11 13.08 0.43 -44.89
C SER A 11 13.21 1.07 -43.52
N VAL A 12 12.07 1.29 -42.87
CA VAL A 12 12.01 1.66 -41.45
C VAL A 12 12.40 0.42 -40.64
N PHE A 13 13.62 0.37 -40.15
CA PHE A 13 14.03 -0.60 -39.13
C PHE A 13 13.32 -0.20 -37.83
N CYS A 14 12.21 -0.86 -37.49
CA CYS A 14 11.70 -0.91 -36.13
C CYS A 14 12.72 -1.68 -35.28
N VAL A 15 13.60 -0.95 -34.59
CA VAL A 15 14.37 -1.53 -33.50
C VAL A 15 13.37 -1.82 -32.38
N GLU A 16 12.94 -3.07 -32.24
CA GLU A 16 12.29 -3.53 -31.02
C GLU A 16 13.26 -3.25 -29.85
N LEU A 17 12.95 -2.23 -29.07
CA LEU A 17 13.63 -2.03 -27.78
C LEU A 17 13.34 -3.26 -26.92
N GLN A 18 14.23 -4.23 -26.97
CA GLN A 18 14.20 -5.35 -26.03
C GLN A 18 14.21 -4.75 -24.62
N SER A 19 13.15 -5.00 -23.85
CA SER A 19 13.08 -4.53 -22.48
C SER A 19 14.30 -5.03 -21.71
N ALA A 20 15.03 -4.12 -21.05
CA ALA A 20 16.20 -4.48 -20.26
C ALA A 20 15.85 -5.60 -19.26
N PRO A 21 16.77 -6.58 -19.06
CA PRO A 21 16.54 -7.70 -18.14
C PRO A 21 16.16 -7.20 -16.75
N ARG A 22 15.26 -7.96 -16.07
CA ARG A 22 14.90 -7.62 -14.70
C ARG A 22 16.14 -7.61 -13.78
N LEU A 23 16.31 -6.54 -13.03
CA LEU A 23 17.37 -6.46 -12.03
C LEU A 23 17.06 -7.39 -10.86
N ASP A 24 18.11 -7.85 -10.18
CA ASP A 24 17.99 -8.65 -8.97
C ASP A 24 17.14 -7.89 -7.93
N ARG A 25 16.08 -8.55 -7.45
CA ARG A 25 15.15 -8.01 -6.43
C ARG A 25 15.80 -7.86 -5.07
N LEU A 26 16.88 -8.59 -4.80
CA LEU A 26 17.62 -8.54 -3.54
C LEU A 26 18.80 -7.57 -3.58
N ASN A 27 19.22 -7.12 -4.77
CA ASN A 27 20.23 -6.09 -4.93
C ASN A 27 19.60 -4.76 -5.39
N LEU A 28 19.20 -3.94 -4.45
CA LEU A 28 18.56 -2.66 -4.75
C LEU A 28 19.55 -1.55 -5.15
N LEU A 29 20.85 -1.78 -4.97
CA LEU A 29 21.90 -0.81 -5.33
C LEU A 29 22.26 -0.82 -6.82
N GLN A 30 21.29 -1.14 -7.70
CA GLN A 30 21.42 -1.14 -9.14
C GLN A 30 20.22 -0.48 -9.81
N PHE A 31 20.43 0.19 -10.95
CA PHE A 31 19.37 0.71 -11.81
C PHE A 31 19.79 0.61 -13.27
N HIS A 32 18.84 0.66 -14.20
CA HIS A 32 19.13 0.79 -15.64
C HIS A 32 19.18 2.28 -16.01
N ASP A 33 20.24 2.69 -16.71
CA ASP A 33 20.27 4.01 -17.33
C ASP A 33 19.38 4.07 -18.60
N ALA A 34 19.38 5.22 -19.26
CA ALA A 34 18.56 5.45 -20.45
C ALA A 34 18.89 4.52 -21.65
N THR A 35 20.08 3.91 -21.64
CA THR A 35 20.52 2.95 -22.67
C THR A 35 20.20 1.50 -22.30
N GLY A 36 19.63 1.26 -21.11
CA GLY A 36 19.37 -0.08 -20.57
C GLY A 36 20.56 -0.74 -19.90
N LYS A 37 21.70 -0.04 -19.77
CA LYS A 37 22.88 -0.56 -19.08
C LYS A 37 22.70 -0.48 -17.57
N VAL A 38 23.13 -1.54 -16.86
CA VAL A 38 23.10 -1.58 -15.39
C VAL A 38 24.15 -0.63 -14.81
N GLN A 39 23.73 0.24 -13.90
CA GLN A 39 24.53 1.20 -13.17
C GLN A 39 24.38 1.03 -11.67
N PRO A 40 25.40 1.33 -10.85
CA PRO A 40 25.28 1.28 -9.39
C PRO A 40 24.48 2.47 -8.88
N VAL A 41 23.61 2.23 -7.88
CA VAL A 41 22.97 3.29 -7.09
C VAL A 41 23.97 3.78 -6.06
N LYS A 42 24.41 5.03 -6.20
CA LYS A 42 25.39 5.69 -5.29
C LYS A 42 24.82 6.92 -4.59
N THR A 43 23.74 7.48 -5.13
CA THR A 43 23.11 8.72 -4.67
C THR A 43 21.61 8.57 -4.52
N ALA A 44 20.98 9.47 -3.78
CA ALA A 44 19.52 9.54 -3.69
C ALA A 44 18.87 9.72 -5.08
N ASN A 45 19.51 10.45 -6.01
CA ASN A 45 19.00 10.64 -7.37
C ASN A 45 19.04 9.32 -8.19
N ASP A 46 20.09 8.51 -8.04
CA ASP A 46 20.15 7.19 -8.67
C ASP A 46 19.07 6.28 -8.11
N TRP A 47 18.85 6.34 -6.79
CA TRP A 47 17.76 5.61 -6.17
C TRP A 47 16.39 6.02 -6.70
N GLN A 48 16.13 7.30 -6.97
CA GLN A 48 14.87 7.74 -7.57
C GLN A 48 14.63 7.14 -8.96
N LYS A 49 15.69 6.91 -9.76
CA LYS A 49 15.58 6.21 -11.05
C LYS A 49 15.13 4.75 -10.84
N ARG A 50 15.77 4.03 -9.89
CA ARG A 50 15.35 2.66 -9.53
C ARG A 50 13.92 2.62 -8.99
N ARG A 51 13.59 3.52 -8.06
CA ARG A 51 12.25 3.64 -7.49
C ARG A 51 11.18 3.87 -8.57
N SER A 52 11.45 4.73 -9.52
CA SER A 52 10.55 4.98 -10.65
C SER A 52 10.33 3.73 -11.50
N ALA A 53 11.36 2.92 -11.72
CA ALA A 53 11.24 1.65 -12.42
C ALA A 53 10.39 0.64 -11.63
N ILE A 54 10.54 0.58 -10.30
CA ILE A 54 9.71 -0.26 -9.41
C ILE A 54 8.23 0.14 -9.52
N VAL A 55 7.93 1.43 -9.42
CA VAL A 55 6.55 1.95 -9.54
C VAL A 55 5.95 1.61 -10.92
N LYS A 56 6.71 1.79 -12.02
CA LYS A 56 6.27 1.35 -13.36
C LYS A 56 6.01 -0.15 -13.41
N GLY A 57 6.85 -0.95 -12.76
CA GLY A 57 6.64 -2.39 -12.60
C GLY A 57 5.33 -2.71 -11.87
N MET A 58 5.03 -2.01 -10.78
CA MET A 58 3.74 -2.14 -10.09
C MET A 58 2.57 -1.81 -11.02
N GLU A 59 2.63 -0.68 -11.72
CA GLU A 59 1.56 -0.24 -12.64
C GLU A 59 1.35 -1.21 -13.81
N SER A 60 2.40 -1.87 -14.31
CA SER A 60 2.28 -2.87 -15.38
C SER A 60 1.43 -4.07 -14.97
N VAL A 61 1.47 -4.42 -13.68
CA VAL A 61 0.69 -5.54 -13.11
C VAL A 61 -0.66 -5.08 -12.58
N MET A 62 -0.69 -3.97 -11.83
CA MET A 62 -1.89 -3.49 -11.14
C MET A 62 -2.80 -2.63 -12.03
N GLY A 63 -2.30 -2.14 -13.15
CA GLY A 63 -2.85 -1.01 -13.91
C GLY A 63 -2.30 0.32 -13.41
N PRO A 64 -2.38 1.40 -14.22
CA PRO A 64 -1.88 2.72 -13.84
C PRO A 64 -2.68 3.32 -12.68
N LEU A 65 -2.00 4.09 -11.81
CA LEU A 65 -2.70 4.93 -10.84
C LEU A 65 -3.49 6.01 -11.59
N PRO A 66 -4.80 6.17 -11.33
CA PRO A 66 -5.58 7.23 -11.95
C PRO A 66 -5.02 8.62 -11.65
N GLY A 67 -5.04 9.47 -12.66
CA GLY A 67 -4.53 10.83 -12.55
C GLY A 67 -5.45 11.79 -11.79
N LYS A 68 -5.03 13.07 -11.75
CA LYS A 68 -5.75 14.12 -11.03
C LYS A 68 -7.14 14.39 -11.60
N GLU A 69 -7.36 14.12 -12.89
CA GLU A 69 -8.62 14.28 -13.60
C GLU A 69 -9.76 13.42 -13.02
N ARG A 70 -9.41 12.33 -12.32
CA ARG A 70 -10.39 11.48 -11.64
C ARG A 70 -10.70 11.93 -10.21
N ARG A 71 -9.98 12.92 -9.68
CA ARG A 71 -10.21 13.46 -8.33
C ARG A 71 -11.35 14.49 -8.35
N VAL A 72 -12.58 14.01 -8.18
CA VAL A 72 -13.77 14.85 -8.07
C VAL A 72 -13.99 15.34 -6.63
N LYS A 73 -14.93 16.24 -6.43
CA LYS A 73 -15.37 16.68 -5.08
C LYS A 73 -15.77 15.46 -4.24
N LEU A 74 -15.25 15.35 -3.03
CA LEU A 74 -15.45 14.18 -2.16
C LEU A 74 -16.93 13.94 -1.78
N ALA A 75 -17.74 14.99 -1.73
CA ALA A 75 -19.18 14.91 -1.45
C ALA A 75 -19.49 13.92 -0.31
N VAL A 76 -18.82 14.10 0.83
CA VAL A 76 -18.94 13.22 2.00
C VAL A 76 -20.36 13.18 2.48
N LYS A 77 -20.86 11.97 2.80
CA LYS A 77 -22.13 11.75 3.47
C LYS A 77 -21.87 10.96 4.74
N VAL A 78 -22.48 11.38 5.84
CA VAL A 78 -22.53 10.61 7.08
C VAL A 78 -23.75 9.71 7.01
N GLU A 79 -23.54 8.40 7.04
CA GLU A 79 -24.59 7.38 6.98
C GLU A 79 -25.03 6.96 8.39
N GLU A 80 -24.07 6.86 9.32
CA GLU A 80 -24.31 6.52 10.73
C GLU A 80 -23.34 7.30 11.62
N GLU A 81 -23.76 7.66 12.81
CA GLU A 81 -22.93 8.25 13.86
C GLU A 81 -23.18 7.56 15.19
N ALA A 82 -22.13 7.34 15.96
CA ALA A 82 -22.21 6.74 17.28
C ALA A 82 -21.17 7.32 18.23
N ASP A 83 -21.57 7.54 19.46
CA ASP A 83 -20.67 7.86 20.57
C ASP A 83 -19.96 6.57 21.02
N ALA A 84 -18.65 6.52 20.83
CA ALA A 84 -17.79 5.39 21.23
C ALA A 84 -16.97 5.70 22.49
N GLY A 85 -17.46 6.60 23.36
CA GLY A 85 -16.83 6.97 24.61
C GLY A 85 -15.79 8.08 24.43
N LYS A 86 -14.55 7.77 24.05
CA LYS A 86 -13.49 8.77 23.88
C LYS A 86 -13.51 9.44 22.49
N TYR A 87 -14.21 8.87 21.53
CA TYR A 87 -14.30 9.39 20.16
C TYR A 87 -15.72 9.24 19.60
N ILE A 88 -16.05 10.04 18.60
CA ILE A 88 -17.25 9.87 17.77
C ILE A 88 -16.84 9.04 16.56
N ARG A 89 -17.59 7.97 16.32
CA ARG A 89 -17.43 7.09 15.15
C ARG A 89 -18.51 7.42 14.13
N GLN A 90 -18.10 7.74 12.92
CA GLN A 90 -19.00 7.95 11.79
C GLN A 90 -18.77 6.88 10.72
N LEU A 91 -19.83 6.21 10.26
CA LEU A 91 -19.82 5.54 8.97
C LEU A 91 -20.11 6.62 7.92
N ILE A 92 -19.14 6.83 7.03
CA ILE A 92 -19.26 7.81 5.96
C ILE A 92 -19.17 7.11 4.59
N THR A 93 -19.66 7.81 3.57
CA THR A 93 -19.30 7.51 2.18
C THR A 93 -18.73 8.77 1.54
N TYR A 94 -17.66 8.64 0.76
CA TYR A 94 -17.09 9.73 -0.03
C TYR A 94 -16.97 9.36 -1.48
N GLN A 95 -17.12 10.31 -2.38
CA GLN A 95 -16.94 10.10 -3.81
C GLN A 95 -15.45 10.08 -4.13
N SER A 96 -14.88 8.87 -4.29
CA SER A 96 -13.46 8.72 -4.60
C SER A 96 -13.16 9.14 -6.05
N GLU A 97 -14.10 8.89 -6.97
CA GLU A 97 -14.01 9.21 -8.39
C GLU A 97 -15.39 9.27 -9.05
N PRO A 98 -15.54 9.70 -10.32
CA PRO A 98 -16.82 9.65 -11.02
C PRO A 98 -17.41 8.24 -11.02
N GLY A 99 -18.66 8.12 -10.58
CA GLY A 99 -19.38 6.83 -10.55
C GLY A 99 -18.98 5.87 -9.43
N SER A 100 -18.11 6.27 -8.48
CA SER A 100 -17.72 5.43 -7.35
C SER A 100 -17.74 6.18 -6.02
N ARG A 101 -18.42 5.59 -5.04
CA ARG A 101 -18.41 6.05 -3.64
C ARG A 101 -17.81 4.98 -2.76
N THR A 102 -16.87 5.36 -1.93
CA THR A 102 -16.14 4.46 -1.01
C THR A 102 -16.69 4.61 0.39
N PRO A 103 -17.19 3.52 1.01
CA PRO A 103 -17.53 3.53 2.43
C PRO A 103 -16.26 3.59 3.29
N ALA A 104 -16.31 4.33 4.40
CA ALA A 104 -15.23 4.38 5.38
C ALA A 104 -15.77 4.63 6.77
N TYR A 105 -15.05 4.17 7.79
CA TYR A 105 -15.23 4.68 9.14
C TYR A 105 -14.25 5.83 9.38
N LEU A 106 -14.79 6.94 9.86
CA LEU A 106 -14.06 8.10 10.37
C LEU A 106 -14.26 8.14 11.89
N CYS A 107 -13.16 8.11 12.65
CA CYS A 107 -13.21 8.26 14.10
C CYS A 107 -12.52 9.57 14.48
N VAL A 108 -13.23 10.41 15.22
CA VAL A 108 -12.77 11.73 15.63
C VAL A 108 -12.78 11.82 17.15
N PRO A 109 -11.67 12.12 17.82
CA PRO A 109 -11.64 12.35 19.25
C PRO A 109 -12.75 13.31 19.71
N LYS A 110 -13.48 12.95 20.77
CA LYS A 110 -14.72 13.62 21.16
C LYS A 110 -14.56 15.13 21.43
N LEU A 111 -13.41 15.52 21.99
CA LEU A 111 -13.13 16.94 22.23
C LEU A 111 -13.05 17.74 20.92
N LEU A 112 -12.42 17.16 19.88
CA LEU A 112 -12.29 17.81 18.56
C LEU A 112 -13.65 17.87 17.85
N PHE A 113 -14.44 16.82 17.97
CA PHE A 113 -15.77 16.76 17.41
C PHE A 113 -16.68 17.83 18.02
N ALA A 114 -16.50 18.14 19.30
CA ALA A 114 -17.18 19.22 20.00
C ALA A 114 -16.59 20.62 19.71
N GLY A 115 -15.67 20.75 18.76
CA GLY A 115 -15.02 22.03 18.44
C GLY A 115 -14.03 22.51 19.51
N LYS A 116 -13.56 21.61 20.40
CA LYS A 116 -12.62 21.91 21.47
C LYS A 116 -11.27 21.27 21.20
N GLY A 117 -10.17 21.99 21.49
CA GLY A 117 -8.81 21.52 21.29
C GLY A 117 -8.15 22.00 19.99
N GLY A 118 -6.87 21.69 19.84
CA GLY A 118 -6.06 22.00 18.67
C GLY A 118 -6.16 20.93 17.59
N LYS A 119 -5.44 21.12 16.48
CA LYS A 119 -5.31 20.10 15.44
C LYS A 119 -4.52 18.90 15.95
N VAL A 120 -4.91 17.70 15.50
CA VAL A 120 -4.24 16.45 15.82
C VAL A 120 -3.86 15.68 14.56
N PRO A 121 -2.82 14.83 14.60
CA PRO A 121 -2.44 14.02 13.45
C PRO A 121 -3.49 12.95 13.14
N ALA A 122 -3.41 12.41 11.91
CA ALA A 122 -4.34 11.41 11.43
C ALA A 122 -3.65 10.15 10.90
N VAL A 123 -4.37 9.01 10.97
CA VAL A 123 -3.87 7.69 10.57
C VAL A 123 -4.88 6.98 9.66
N LEU A 124 -4.39 6.46 8.54
CA LEU A 124 -5.09 5.55 7.65
C LEU A 124 -4.99 4.13 8.23
N CYS A 125 -6.13 3.52 8.58
CA CYS A 125 -6.19 2.21 9.22
C CYS A 125 -6.81 1.18 8.29
N LEU A 126 -5.99 0.31 7.70
CA LEU A 126 -6.40 -0.60 6.63
C LEU A 126 -6.69 -2.01 7.18
N HIS A 127 -7.88 -2.52 6.86
CA HIS A 127 -8.41 -3.73 7.47
C HIS A 127 -7.89 -5.02 6.82
N PRO A 128 -7.82 -6.15 7.59
CA PRO A 128 -7.51 -7.47 7.06
C PRO A 128 -8.63 -8.00 6.16
N THR A 129 -8.38 -9.13 5.49
CA THR A 129 -9.42 -9.83 4.74
C THR A 129 -10.53 -10.30 5.68
N ASP A 130 -11.71 -9.74 5.51
CA ASP A 130 -12.95 -10.21 6.12
C ASP A 130 -14.11 -10.02 5.13
N ASN A 131 -14.67 -11.14 4.67
CA ASN A 131 -15.72 -11.12 3.63
C ASN A 131 -17.11 -10.72 4.18
N LYS A 132 -17.30 -10.70 5.50
CA LYS A 132 -18.58 -10.39 6.15
C LYS A 132 -18.57 -9.04 6.86
N VAL A 133 -17.51 -8.79 7.63
CA VAL A 133 -17.39 -7.62 8.50
C VAL A 133 -16.67 -6.47 7.82
N GLY A 134 -15.66 -6.79 6.97
CA GLY A 134 -14.87 -5.81 6.24
C GLY A 134 -14.16 -4.83 7.17
N HIS A 135 -14.23 -3.54 6.84
CA HIS A 135 -13.54 -2.48 7.58
C HIS A 135 -14.06 -2.23 9.02
N LYS A 136 -15.20 -2.79 9.40
CA LYS A 136 -15.71 -2.76 10.78
C LYS A 136 -14.74 -3.43 11.77
N VAL A 137 -13.97 -4.41 11.29
CA VAL A 137 -13.06 -5.20 12.15
C VAL A 137 -12.00 -4.34 12.83
N VAL A 138 -11.52 -3.26 12.19
CA VAL A 138 -10.50 -2.37 12.78
C VAL A 138 -11.05 -1.43 13.85
N LEU A 139 -12.36 -1.51 14.10
CA LEU A 139 -13.06 -0.79 15.16
C LEU A 139 -13.54 -1.73 16.28
N GLY A 140 -13.26 -3.02 16.18
CA GLY A 140 -13.78 -4.01 17.12
C GLY A 140 -15.28 -4.30 16.96
N LEU A 141 -15.90 -3.91 15.84
CA LEU A 141 -17.32 -4.09 15.56
C LEU A 141 -17.62 -5.45 14.88
N GLY A 142 -17.01 -6.51 15.40
CA GLY A 142 -17.11 -7.87 14.88
C GLY A 142 -15.80 -8.35 14.25
N GLY A 143 -15.85 -9.57 13.71
CA GLY A 143 -14.66 -10.24 13.18
C GLY A 143 -13.71 -10.76 14.28
N ARG A 144 -12.45 -10.95 13.89
CA ARG A 144 -11.44 -11.47 14.81
C ARG A 144 -11.01 -10.41 15.83
N LYS A 145 -10.96 -10.77 17.11
CA LYS A 145 -10.46 -9.90 18.20
C LYS A 145 -8.98 -9.52 17.97
N GLY A 146 -8.54 -8.42 18.58
CA GLY A 146 -7.16 -7.92 18.47
C GLY A 146 -6.87 -7.21 17.13
N ARG A 147 -7.91 -6.71 16.46
CA ARG A 147 -7.80 -5.96 15.17
C ARG A 147 -8.28 -4.53 15.25
N GLN A 148 -8.66 -4.05 16.43
CA GLN A 148 -9.31 -2.76 16.65
C GLN A 148 -8.34 -1.56 16.68
N TYR A 149 -7.25 -1.59 15.91
CA TYR A 149 -6.22 -0.55 15.93
C TYR A 149 -6.71 0.84 15.48
N ALA A 150 -7.79 0.94 14.72
CA ALA A 150 -8.37 2.25 14.39
C ALA A 150 -9.07 2.88 15.61
N ALA A 151 -9.81 2.07 16.38
CA ALA A 151 -10.42 2.50 17.64
C ALA A 151 -9.36 2.89 18.67
N GLU A 152 -8.35 2.03 18.85
CA GLU A 152 -7.25 2.25 19.82
C GLU A 152 -6.46 3.54 19.51
N LEU A 153 -6.20 3.84 18.22
CA LEU A 153 -5.55 5.09 17.83
C LEU A 153 -6.47 6.30 18.01
N ALA A 154 -7.78 6.18 17.76
CA ALA A 154 -8.73 7.25 18.05
C ALA A 154 -8.81 7.56 19.54
N GLU A 155 -8.79 6.54 20.42
CA GLU A 155 -8.70 6.70 21.87
C GLU A 155 -7.41 7.37 22.34
N ARG A 156 -6.32 7.25 21.54
CA ARG A 156 -5.03 7.90 21.75
C ARG A 156 -4.96 9.34 21.22
N GLY A 157 -6.08 9.86 20.71
CA GLY A 157 -6.19 11.24 20.23
C GLY A 157 -5.88 11.44 18.76
N TYR A 158 -5.77 10.39 17.95
CA TYR A 158 -5.67 10.51 16.49
C TYR A 158 -7.05 10.63 15.84
N VAL A 159 -7.12 11.34 14.73
CA VAL A 159 -8.21 11.10 13.77
C VAL A 159 -7.87 9.86 12.97
N THR A 160 -8.77 8.88 12.88
CA THR A 160 -8.53 7.67 12.08
C THR A 160 -9.56 7.53 10.97
N ILE A 161 -9.10 7.08 9.79
CA ILE A 161 -9.98 6.74 8.68
C ILE A 161 -9.71 5.32 8.20
N SER A 162 -10.79 4.57 7.98
CA SER A 162 -10.72 3.15 7.61
C SER A 162 -11.60 2.88 6.39
N PRO A 163 -11.09 3.07 5.16
CA PRO A 163 -11.83 2.77 3.94
C PRO A 163 -12.12 1.27 3.80
N ALA A 164 -13.27 0.93 3.22
CA ALA A 164 -13.57 -0.42 2.81
C ALA A 164 -12.67 -0.85 1.65
N TYR A 165 -12.15 -2.08 1.71
CA TYR A 165 -11.39 -2.64 0.60
C TYR A 165 -12.35 -3.23 -0.45
N THR A 166 -12.03 -3.01 -1.72
CA THR A 166 -12.84 -3.46 -2.85
C THR A 166 -13.06 -4.97 -2.89
N HIS A 167 -14.26 -5.41 -3.22
CA HIS A 167 -14.71 -6.80 -3.29
C HIS A 167 -14.57 -7.56 -1.95
N LEU A 168 -14.79 -6.83 -0.85
CA LEU A 168 -14.95 -7.39 0.48
C LEU A 168 -16.20 -6.83 1.15
N ALA A 169 -16.87 -7.66 1.94
CA ALA A 169 -18.08 -7.33 2.68
C ALA A 169 -19.13 -6.62 1.80
N ASN A 170 -19.43 -5.36 2.08
CA ASN A 170 -20.47 -4.58 1.42
C ASN A 170 -19.94 -3.59 0.36
N TYR A 171 -18.67 -3.68 -0.05
CA TYR A 171 -18.09 -2.76 -1.05
C TYR A 171 -17.66 -3.48 -2.33
N TRP A 172 -18.49 -3.34 -3.39
CA TRP A 172 -18.34 -4.05 -4.65
C TRP A 172 -18.40 -3.10 -5.86
N PRO A 173 -17.42 -2.18 -6.02
CA PRO A 173 -17.38 -1.32 -7.20
C PRO A 173 -17.16 -2.14 -8.48
N ASN A 174 -17.76 -1.69 -9.59
CA ASN A 174 -17.54 -2.32 -10.88
C ASN A 174 -16.19 -1.89 -11.45
N LEU A 175 -15.14 -2.69 -11.19
CA LEU A 175 -13.77 -2.38 -11.59
C LEU A 175 -13.64 -2.17 -13.10
N GLY A 176 -14.30 -2.98 -13.92
CA GLY A 176 -14.25 -2.87 -15.39
C GLY A 176 -14.84 -1.56 -15.90
N LYS A 177 -16.02 -1.15 -15.41
CA LYS A 177 -16.64 0.14 -15.77
C LYS A 177 -15.78 1.34 -15.31
N LEU A 178 -15.07 1.20 -14.20
CA LEU A 178 -14.16 2.21 -13.66
C LEU A 178 -12.77 2.18 -14.31
N GLY A 179 -12.50 1.23 -15.23
CA GLY A 179 -11.22 1.12 -15.93
C GLY A 179 -10.07 0.53 -15.10
N TYR A 180 -10.36 -0.14 -13.98
CA TYR A 180 -9.34 -0.79 -13.17
C TYR A 180 -9.06 -2.22 -13.62
N VAL A 181 -7.79 -2.55 -13.68
CA VAL A 181 -7.29 -3.92 -13.94
C VAL A 181 -7.29 -4.74 -12.66
N SER A 182 -7.13 -4.09 -11.51
CA SER A 182 -6.96 -4.75 -10.22
C SER A 182 -7.73 -4.05 -9.10
N GLY A 183 -8.23 -4.84 -8.15
CA GLY A 183 -8.81 -4.31 -6.93
C GLY A 183 -7.78 -3.61 -6.05
N THR A 184 -6.51 -4.03 -6.09
CA THR A 184 -5.44 -3.36 -5.35
C THR A 184 -5.24 -1.92 -5.81
N MET A 185 -5.22 -1.65 -7.13
CA MET A 185 -5.07 -0.27 -7.62
C MET A 185 -6.31 0.58 -7.26
N LYS A 186 -7.51 0.00 -7.32
CA LYS A 186 -8.72 0.69 -6.83
C LYS A 186 -8.62 1.05 -5.35
N ALA A 187 -8.17 0.11 -4.51
CA ALA A 187 -7.99 0.37 -3.09
C ALA A 187 -6.92 1.44 -2.81
N ILE A 188 -5.79 1.44 -3.54
CA ILE A 188 -4.78 2.50 -3.45
C ILE A 188 -5.38 3.86 -3.76
N PHE A 189 -6.18 3.96 -4.84
CA PHE A 189 -6.83 5.22 -5.20
C PHE A 189 -7.85 5.66 -4.14
N ASP A 190 -8.69 4.75 -3.64
CA ASP A 190 -9.64 5.04 -2.58
C ASP A 190 -8.94 5.54 -1.29
N ASN A 191 -7.83 4.91 -0.92
CA ASN A 191 -7.01 5.31 0.23
C ASN A 191 -6.40 6.71 0.02
N THR A 192 -5.87 7.00 -1.18
CA THR A 192 -5.38 8.34 -1.55
C THR A 192 -6.49 9.39 -1.40
N ARG A 193 -7.72 9.07 -1.83
CA ARG A 193 -8.87 9.96 -1.66
C ARG A 193 -9.31 10.11 -0.21
N ALA A 194 -9.10 9.08 0.62
CA ALA A 194 -9.29 9.20 2.06
C ALA A 194 -8.28 10.16 2.70
N LEU A 195 -7.03 10.18 2.23
CA LEU A 195 -6.04 11.18 2.66
C LEU A 195 -6.43 12.59 2.21
N ASP A 196 -6.95 12.74 0.97
CA ASP A 196 -7.50 14.04 0.52
C ASP A 196 -8.64 14.51 1.44
N LEU A 197 -9.48 13.58 1.94
CA LEU A 197 -10.55 13.90 2.90
C LEU A 197 -9.97 14.39 4.23
N LEU A 198 -8.98 13.67 4.77
CA LEU A 198 -8.33 14.06 6.02
C LEU A 198 -7.74 15.49 5.96
N GLU A 199 -7.15 15.88 4.83
CA GLU A 199 -6.62 17.23 4.62
C GLU A 199 -7.70 18.33 4.67
N THR A 200 -8.96 18.00 4.36
CA THR A 200 -10.07 18.97 4.41
C THR A 200 -10.64 19.18 5.81
N LEU A 201 -10.31 18.31 6.76
CA LEU A 201 -10.87 18.37 8.11
C LEU A 201 -10.16 19.45 8.95
N PRO A 202 -10.89 20.42 9.52
CA PRO A 202 -10.29 21.60 10.17
C PRO A 202 -9.48 21.24 11.42
N TYR A 203 -9.74 20.10 12.03
CA TYR A 203 -9.11 19.61 13.25
C TYR A 203 -7.96 18.61 12.96
N VAL A 204 -7.63 18.32 11.69
CA VAL A 204 -6.51 17.47 11.33
C VAL A 204 -5.25 18.31 11.10
N ASP A 205 -4.15 17.94 11.75
CA ASP A 205 -2.83 18.44 11.42
C ASP A 205 -2.20 17.53 10.36
N SER A 206 -2.13 18.04 9.14
CA SER A 206 -1.51 17.35 8.01
C SER A 206 -0.02 17.69 7.81
N LYS A 207 0.55 18.61 8.62
CA LYS A 207 1.96 19.05 8.46
C LYS A 207 2.97 17.90 8.64
N PRO A 208 2.84 17.00 9.64
CA PRO A 208 3.76 15.89 9.79
C PRO A 208 3.50 14.77 8.77
N GLY A 209 2.49 14.92 7.90
CA GLY A 209 1.97 13.87 7.05
C GLY A 209 0.98 12.97 7.80
N PHE A 210 0.80 11.75 7.28
CA PHE A 210 -0.14 10.77 7.81
C PHE A 210 0.57 9.48 8.21
N GLY A 211 0.04 8.81 9.22
CA GLY A 211 0.38 7.42 9.50
C GLY A 211 -0.45 6.47 8.63
N ALA A 212 0.08 5.29 8.37
CA ALA A 212 -0.69 4.19 7.82
C ALA A 212 -0.37 2.89 8.56
N ILE A 213 -1.41 2.14 8.95
CA ILE A 213 -1.30 0.90 9.70
C ILE A 213 -2.27 -0.15 9.15
N GLY A 214 -1.82 -1.40 9.10
CA GLY A 214 -2.68 -2.51 8.68
C GLY A 214 -2.14 -3.88 9.06
N HIS A 215 -3.05 -4.85 9.07
CA HIS A 215 -2.74 -6.26 9.32
C HIS A 215 -3.17 -7.11 8.12
N SER A 216 -2.37 -8.13 7.77
CA SER A 216 -2.65 -9.06 6.67
C SER A 216 -2.88 -8.31 5.35
N LEU A 217 -4.04 -8.41 4.69
CA LEU A 217 -4.43 -7.58 3.55
C LEU A 217 -4.17 -6.09 3.82
N GLY A 218 -4.57 -5.58 4.99
CA GLY A 218 -4.30 -4.20 5.39
C GLY A 218 -2.81 -3.90 5.45
N GLY A 219 -1.97 -4.86 5.86
CA GLY A 219 -0.52 -4.72 5.94
C GLY A 219 0.12 -4.48 4.58
N HIS A 220 -0.18 -5.31 3.57
CA HIS A 220 0.37 -5.06 2.22
C HIS A 220 -0.29 -3.87 1.51
N ASN A 221 -1.59 -3.63 1.76
CA ASN A 221 -2.27 -2.46 1.21
C ASN A 221 -1.68 -1.13 1.76
N THR A 222 -1.21 -1.14 3.02
CA THR A 222 -0.46 -0.03 3.62
C THR A 222 0.84 0.24 2.85
N ILE A 223 1.62 -0.82 2.56
CA ILE A 223 2.86 -0.73 1.79
C ILE A 223 2.57 -0.17 0.38
N TYR A 224 1.62 -0.77 -0.35
CA TYR A 224 1.29 -0.34 -1.70
C TYR A 224 0.80 1.11 -1.73
N THR A 225 -0.11 1.49 -0.84
CA THR A 225 -0.59 2.88 -0.78
C THR A 225 0.53 3.86 -0.50
N ALA A 226 1.42 3.53 0.46
CA ALA A 226 2.54 4.40 0.82
C ALA A 226 3.59 4.54 -0.30
N VAL A 227 3.76 3.55 -1.18
CA VAL A 227 4.64 3.67 -2.36
C VAL A 227 4.10 4.71 -3.33
N PHE A 228 2.78 4.80 -3.51
CA PHE A 228 2.12 5.75 -4.42
C PHE A 228 1.81 7.11 -3.80
N ASP A 229 1.69 7.21 -2.47
CA ASP A 229 1.33 8.47 -1.78
C ASP A 229 2.37 8.85 -0.72
N ASN A 230 3.19 9.85 -1.03
CA ASN A 230 4.26 10.31 -0.15
C ASN A 230 3.76 11.10 1.07
N ARG A 231 2.47 11.43 1.16
CA ARG A 231 1.87 12.03 2.36
C ARG A 231 1.85 11.07 3.55
N ILE A 232 1.95 9.76 3.29
CA ILE A 232 2.16 8.76 4.34
C ILE A 232 3.62 8.83 4.77
N THR A 233 3.89 9.32 5.96
CA THR A 233 5.25 9.57 6.49
C THR A 233 5.73 8.52 7.49
N VAL A 234 4.83 7.69 8.00
CA VAL A 234 5.15 6.55 8.87
C VAL A 234 4.24 5.36 8.56
N ILE A 235 4.82 4.17 8.50
CA ILE A 235 4.14 2.97 8.04
C ILE A 235 4.26 1.86 9.09
N ALA A 236 3.16 1.13 9.35
CA ALA A 236 3.16 -0.08 10.17
C ALA A 236 2.43 -1.21 9.45
N SER A 237 3.15 -2.29 9.14
CA SER A 237 2.61 -3.49 8.49
C SER A 237 2.77 -4.70 9.39
N SER A 238 1.66 -5.34 9.73
CA SER A 238 1.62 -6.58 10.50
C SER A 238 1.18 -7.74 9.62
N CYS A 239 2.00 -8.81 9.55
CA CYS A 239 1.71 -10.01 8.77
C CYS A 239 1.27 -9.67 7.33
N GLY A 240 1.94 -8.70 6.69
CA GLY A 240 1.46 -8.11 5.45
C GLY A 240 1.99 -8.79 4.19
N PHE A 241 3.11 -9.50 4.25
CA PHE A 241 3.80 -9.98 3.07
C PHE A 241 4.86 -11.04 3.37
N ASP A 242 5.27 -11.75 2.35
CA ASP A 242 6.57 -12.34 2.07
C ASP A 242 6.92 -12.10 0.60
N ALA A 243 8.11 -12.49 0.15
CA ALA A 243 8.46 -12.36 -1.26
C ALA A 243 7.55 -13.24 -2.13
N PHE A 244 7.20 -12.80 -3.32
CA PHE A 244 6.29 -13.54 -4.21
C PHE A 244 6.74 -14.98 -4.48
N PRO A 245 8.03 -15.29 -4.73
CA PRO A 245 8.47 -16.68 -4.91
C PRO A 245 8.33 -17.55 -3.66
N ASP A 246 8.28 -16.95 -2.46
CA ASP A 246 8.19 -17.69 -1.20
C ASP A 246 6.74 -17.90 -0.74
N TYR A 247 5.79 -17.12 -1.29
CA TYR A 247 4.38 -17.23 -0.96
C TYR A 247 3.85 -18.63 -1.28
N TYR A 248 3.46 -19.36 -0.22
CA TYR A 248 3.09 -20.78 -0.28
C TYR A 248 4.08 -21.63 -1.09
N ASP A 249 5.38 -21.47 -0.86
CA ASP A 249 6.48 -22.18 -1.55
C ASP A 249 6.53 -21.95 -3.06
N GLY A 250 5.97 -20.86 -3.55
CA GLY A 250 5.86 -20.59 -4.98
C GLY A 250 4.96 -21.58 -5.73
N ALA A 251 4.18 -22.40 -4.98
CA ALA A 251 3.36 -23.46 -5.57
C ALA A 251 2.41 -22.91 -6.65
N GLU A 252 2.56 -23.37 -7.89
CA GLU A 252 1.87 -22.85 -9.07
C GLU A 252 0.36 -22.76 -8.93
N ARG A 253 -0.27 -23.68 -8.18
CA ARG A 253 -1.72 -23.68 -7.93
C ARG A 253 -2.23 -22.40 -7.28
N ASN A 254 -1.38 -21.70 -6.49
CA ASN A 254 -1.72 -20.45 -5.81
C ASN A 254 -1.59 -19.24 -6.73
N TRP A 255 -0.96 -19.41 -7.90
CA TRP A 255 -0.75 -18.39 -8.93
C TRP A 255 -1.70 -18.54 -10.13
N ASN A 256 -2.70 -19.44 -10.05
CA ASN A 256 -3.78 -19.48 -11.02
C ASN A 256 -4.69 -18.25 -10.86
N PHE A 257 -5.27 -17.79 -11.98
CA PHE A 257 -6.29 -16.74 -11.94
C PHE A 257 -7.38 -17.06 -10.91
N GLY A 258 -7.77 -16.11 -10.10
CA GLY A 258 -8.74 -16.26 -9.02
C GLY A 258 -8.22 -16.92 -7.74
N ARG A 259 -6.93 -17.24 -7.64
CA ARG A 259 -6.29 -17.81 -6.45
C ARG A 259 -5.23 -16.86 -5.86
N GLY A 260 -4.96 -16.99 -4.56
CA GLY A 260 -3.93 -16.24 -3.87
C GLY A 260 -3.92 -14.74 -4.24
N TRP A 261 -2.78 -14.24 -4.64
CA TRP A 261 -2.60 -12.87 -5.14
C TRP A 261 -3.29 -12.58 -6.49
N CYS A 262 -3.66 -13.63 -7.27
CA CYS A 262 -4.22 -13.50 -8.61
C CYS A 262 -5.74 -13.34 -8.64
N GLN A 263 -6.38 -13.04 -7.51
CA GLN A 263 -7.80 -12.71 -7.43
C GLN A 263 -8.08 -11.31 -7.99
N ILE A 264 -9.27 -11.09 -8.55
CA ILE A 264 -9.67 -9.78 -9.10
C ILE A 264 -9.61 -8.64 -8.05
N ARG A 265 -9.90 -8.95 -6.79
CA ARG A 265 -9.77 -8.01 -5.68
C ARG A 265 -8.31 -7.65 -5.34
N TYR A 266 -7.33 -8.42 -5.82
CA TYR A 266 -5.91 -8.15 -5.69
C TYR A 266 -5.30 -7.78 -7.05
N MET A 267 -4.44 -8.63 -7.61
CA MET A 267 -3.67 -8.36 -8.82
C MET A 267 -3.80 -9.52 -9.82
N PRO A 268 -4.91 -9.63 -10.55
CA PRO A 268 -5.19 -10.80 -11.41
C PRO A 268 -4.12 -11.06 -12.47
N ARG A 269 -3.41 -10.02 -12.95
CA ARG A 269 -2.31 -10.16 -13.92
C ARG A 269 -1.08 -10.89 -13.37
N LEU A 270 -0.96 -11.09 -12.06
CA LEU A 270 0.10 -11.93 -11.49
C LEU A 270 0.00 -13.39 -11.97
N SER A 271 -1.19 -13.84 -12.40
CA SER A 271 -1.34 -15.18 -12.98
C SER A 271 -0.51 -15.38 -14.26
N ASN A 272 -0.15 -14.31 -14.97
CA ASN A 272 0.72 -14.37 -16.15
C ASN A 272 2.18 -14.76 -15.84
N TYR A 273 2.55 -14.71 -14.55
CA TYR A 273 3.88 -15.04 -14.05
C TYR A 273 3.95 -16.41 -13.37
N ARG A 274 2.87 -17.20 -13.43
CA ARG A 274 2.87 -18.58 -12.93
C ARG A 274 4.00 -19.40 -13.54
N GLY A 275 4.77 -20.11 -12.72
CA GLY A 275 5.96 -20.88 -13.14
C GLY A 275 7.21 -20.05 -13.46
N LYS A 276 7.15 -18.72 -13.31
CA LYS A 276 8.28 -17.79 -13.57
C LYS A 276 8.20 -16.56 -12.65
N LEU A 277 7.97 -16.78 -11.36
CA LEU A 277 7.70 -15.73 -10.38
C LEU A 277 8.87 -14.73 -10.22
N GLU A 278 10.08 -15.17 -10.54
CA GLU A 278 11.28 -14.32 -10.55
C GLU A 278 11.20 -13.20 -11.60
N THR A 279 10.35 -13.35 -12.62
CA THR A 279 10.15 -12.35 -13.68
C THR A 279 9.08 -11.30 -13.34
N ILE A 280 8.37 -11.42 -12.22
CA ILE A 280 7.43 -10.40 -11.76
C ILE A 280 8.19 -9.07 -11.63
N PRO A 281 7.72 -7.95 -12.26
CA PRO A 281 8.51 -6.73 -12.42
C PRO A 281 8.75 -5.93 -11.13
N PHE A 282 8.18 -6.35 -10.01
CA PHE A 282 8.43 -5.81 -8.67
C PHE A 282 8.22 -6.90 -7.62
N ASP A 283 8.78 -6.70 -6.42
CA ASP A 283 8.56 -7.59 -5.28
C ASP A 283 8.76 -6.83 -3.97
N PHE A 284 8.42 -7.44 -2.84
CA PHE A 284 8.46 -6.79 -1.53
C PHE A 284 9.83 -6.22 -1.13
N PRO A 285 11.00 -6.85 -1.42
CA PRO A 285 12.29 -6.20 -1.17
C PRO A 285 12.37 -4.80 -1.79
N GLU A 286 11.92 -4.66 -3.04
CA GLU A 286 11.92 -3.41 -3.79
C GLU A 286 10.89 -2.41 -3.24
N LEU A 287 9.72 -2.89 -2.81
CA LEU A 287 8.69 -2.04 -2.21
C LEU A 287 9.15 -1.46 -0.87
N LEU A 288 9.79 -2.29 -0.03
CA LEU A 288 10.36 -1.81 1.23
C LEU A 288 11.42 -0.73 0.98
N GLY A 289 12.31 -0.96 0.03
CA GLY A 289 13.28 0.06 -0.39
C GLY A 289 12.59 1.34 -0.89
N ALA A 290 11.49 1.22 -1.66
CA ALA A 290 10.74 2.36 -2.19
C ALA A 290 10.04 3.21 -1.09
N LEU A 291 9.92 2.69 0.13
CA LEU A 291 9.43 3.43 1.29
C LEU A 291 10.51 4.27 1.97
N ALA A 292 11.79 3.94 1.79
CA ALA A 292 12.89 4.70 2.40
C ALA A 292 12.86 6.19 2.01
N PRO A 293 13.21 7.10 2.92
CA PRO A 293 13.74 6.92 4.28
C PRO A 293 12.66 6.90 5.39
N ARG A 294 11.38 6.71 5.07
CA ARG A 294 10.27 6.83 6.02
C ARG A 294 10.31 5.71 7.07
N PRO A 295 10.06 6.02 8.37
CA PRO A 295 9.96 5.01 9.41
C PRO A 295 8.94 3.94 9.07
N PHE A 296 9.39 2.68 9.10
CA PHE A 296 8.59 1.52 8.72
C PHE A 296 8.72 0.40 9.75
N PHE A 297 7.62 0.14 10.45
CA PHE A 297 7.50 -0.96 11.40
C PHE A 297 6.94 -2.20 10.72
N VAL A 298 7.70 -3.29 10.73
CA VAL A 298 7.34 -4.60 10.17
C VAL A 298 7.16 -5.60 11.32
N HIS A 299 5.99 -6.19 11.41
CA HIS A 299 5.70 -7.30 12.31
C HIS A 299 5.49 -8.58 11.49
N ALA A 300 6.39 -9.55 11.65
CA ALA A 300 6.40 -10.85 10.97
C ALA A 300 6.64 -11.97 11.98
N PRO A 301 5.58 -12.53 12.61
CA PRO A 301 5.72 -13.47 13.70
C PRO A 301 6.24 -14.83 13.24
N LEU A 302 6.93 -15.54 14.14
CA LEU A 302 7.63 -16.79 13.86
C LEU A 302 6.72 -17.93 13.39
N ARG A 303 5.45 -17.94 13.84
CA ARG A 303 4.46 -18.99 13.53
C ARG A 303 3.37 -18.51 12.56
N ASP A 304 3.67 -17.48 11.75
CA ASP A 304 2.74 -17.07 10.69
C ASP A 304 2.59 -18.19 9.65
N SER A 305 1.37 -18.70 9.50
CA SER A 305 1.05 -19.76 8.54
C SER A 305 0.77 -19.24 7.13
N ASN A 306 0.69 -17.91 6.95
CA ASN A 306 0.35 -17.28 5.68
C ASN A 306 1.58 -16.63 5.00
N PHE A 307 2.44 -15.96 5.80
CA PHE A 307 3.65 -15.31 5.32
C PHE A 307 4.87 -15.75 6.14
N ARG A 308 5.91 -16.14 5.47
CA ARG A 308 7.12 -16.69 6.09
C ARG A 308 8.01 -15.59 6.64
N TRP A 309 8.18 -15.54 7.96
CA TRP A 309 9.04 -14.54 8.59
C TRP A 309 10.49 -14.54 8.05
N LYS A 310 11.05 -15.72 7.68
CA LYS A 310 12.38 -15.81 7.08
C LYS A 310 12.47 -15.08 5.73
N SER A 311 11.43 -15.17 4.90
CA SER A 311 11.32 -14.43 3.65
C SER A 311 11.17 -12.93 3.91
N VAL A 312 10.36 -12.54 4.90
CA VAL A 312 10.22 -11.13 5.31
C VAL A 312 11.57 -10.57 5.76
N ASP A 313 12.35 -11.32 6.53
CA ASP A 313 13.69 -10.94 6.99
C ASP A 313 14.66 -10.73 5.80
N VAL A 314 14.61 -11.60 4.78
CA VAL A 314 15.36 -11.42 3.53
C VAL A 314 14.94 -10.13 2.81
N CYS A 315 13.64 -9.84 2.71
CA CYS A 315 13.14 -8.60 2.10
C CYS A 315 13.65 -7.35 2.84
N VAL A 316 13.62 -7.37 4.18
CA VAL A 316 14.11 -6.27 5.02
C VAL A 316 15.61 -6.08 4.85
N LYS A 317 16.40 -7.17 4.86
CA LYS A 317 17.85 -7.13 4.64
C LYS A 317 18.20 -6.53 3.27
N ALA A 318 17.45 -6.87 2.23
CA ALA A 318 17.65 -6.32 0.88
C ALA A 318 17.34 -4.81 0.81
N ALA A 319 16.36 -4.32 1.58
CA ALA A 319 15.99 -2.90 1.60
C ALA A 319 16.91 -2.04 2.48
N ARG A 320 17.54 -2.62 3.50
CA ARG A 320 18.36 -1.90 4.49
C ARG A 320 19.50 -1.04 3.89
N PRO A 321 20.22 -1.50 2.85
CA PRO A 321 21.25 -0.66 2.20
C PRO A 321 20.71 0.68 1.66
N ILE A 322 19.45 0.73 1.22
CA ILE A 322 18.83 1.98 0.76
C ILE A 322 18.51 2.90 1.95
N TYR A 323 17.96 2.35 3.02
CA TYR A 323 17.75 3.12 4.26
C TYR A 323 19.06 3.67 4.79
N LYS A 324 20.13 2.86 4.83
CA LYS A 324 21.46 3.28 5.24
C LYS A 324 22.02 4.40 4.36
N MET A 325 21.93 4.25 3.03
CA MET A 325 22.41 5.26 2.08
C MET A 325 21.67 6.60 2.25
N LEU A 326 20.39 6.56 2.66
CA LEU A 326 19.57 7.76 2.91
C LEU A 326 19.67 8.28 4.35
N GLY A 327 20.54 7.69 5.20
CA GLY A 327 20.84 8.15 6.57
C GLY A 327 19.82 7.72 7.63
N ASN A 328 18.96 6.73 7.34
CA ASN A 328 17.84 6.33 8.18
C ASN A 328 17.78 4.81 8.41
N GLU A 329 18.95 4.17 8.61
CA GLU A 329 19.04 2.69 8.71
C GLU A 329 18.14 2.12 9.82
N ASP A 330 18.04 2.81 10.96
CA ASP A 330 17.26 2.39 12.13
C ASP A 330 15.75 2.59 11.97
N ASP A 331 15.31 3.34 10.97
CA ASP A 331 13.90 3.58 10.69
C ASP A 331 13.21 2.38 10.02
N LEU A 332 13.97 1.37 9.56
CA LEU A 332 13.42 0.09 9.12
C LEU A 332 13.43 -0.92 10.26
N ILE A 333 12.32 -0.97 11.00
CA ILE A 333 12.16 -1.75 12.22
C ILE A 333 11.47 -3.08 11.91
N ILE A 334 12.06 -4.21 12.32
CA ILE A 334 11.43 -5.53 12.17
C ILE A 334 11.32 -6.23 13.52
N LYS A 335 10.20 -6.93 13.74
CA LYS A 335 9.92 -7.75 14.92
C LYS A 335 9.42 -9.13 14.53
N HIS A 336 10.01 -10.16 15.16
CA HIS A 336 9.67 -11.57 14.97
C HIS A 336 9.26 -12.23 16.30
N PRO A 337 8.13 -11.82 16.91
CA PRO A 337 7.67 -12.44 18.15
C PRO A 337 7.10 -13.84 17.89
N ASP A 338 7.02 -14.65 18.94
CA ASP A 338 6.45 -16.01 18.86
C ASP A 338 4.91 -15.99 18.91
N TYR A 339 4.30 -15.56 17.80
CA TYR A 339 2.85 -15.54 17.59
C TYR A 339 2.47 -16.20 16.25
N PRO A 340 1.22 -16.65 16.09
CA PRO A 340 0.68 -17.04 14.77
C PRO A 340 0.37 -15.79 13.92
N HIS A 341 -0.35 -15.97 12.81
CA HIS A 341 -0.86 -14.87 11.96
C HIS A 341 -1.84 -13.98 12.74
N ASP A 342 -1.30 -13.12 13.61
CA ASP A 342 -2.04 -12.27 14.53
C ASP A 342 -1.37 -10.89 14.67
N PHE A 343 -2.06 -9.92 15.30
CA PHE A 343 -1.52 -8.62 15.67
C PHE A 343 -1.75 -8.38 17.17
N PRO A 344 -0.93 -8.99 18.03
CA PRO A 344 -1.12 -8.95 19.48
C PRO A 344 -0.86 -7.55 20.03
N ASN A 345 -1.34 -7.31 21.27
CA ASN A 345 -1.33 -5.99 21.89
C ASN A 345 0.06 -5.36 21.99
N ASP A 346 1.05 -6.13 22.42
CA ASP A 346 2.45 -5.68 22.53
C ASP A 346 3.02 -5.21 21.19
N MET A 347 2.66 -5.86 20.08
CA MET A 347 3.09 -5.46 18.74
C MET A 347 2.29 -4.26 18.21
N ARG A 348 1.01 -4.14 18.57
CA ARG A 348 0.24 -2.92 18.27
C ARG A 348 0.83 -1.71 19.01
N GLU A 349 1.16 -1.89 20.30
CA GLU A 349 1.82 -0.84 21.10
C GLU A 349 3.17 -0.42 20.51
N ALA A 350 3.98 -1.37 20.04
CA ALA A 350 5.24 -1.06 19.37
C ALA A 350 5.02 -0.28 18.05
N ALA A 351 4.00 -0.67 17.27
CA ALA A 351 3.62 0.06 16.05
C ALA A 351 3.13 1.49 16.38
N TYR A 352 2.34 1.66 17.44
CA TYR A 352 1.86 2.99 17.87
C TYR A 352 3.00 3.89 18.33
N LYS A 353 4.00 3.35 19.06
CA LYS A 353 5.21 4.11 19.43
C LYS A 353 5.97 4.60 18.19
N THR A 354 6.06 3.78 17.15
CA THR A 354 6.67 4.21 15.88
C THR A 354 5.85 5.33 15.21
N ILE A 355 4.53 5.23 15.22
CA ILE A 355 3.63 6.26 14.69
C ILE A 355 3.75 7.56 15.51
N ASP A 356 3.73 7.45 16.85
CA ASP A 356 3.86 8.60 17.77
C ASP A 356 5.19 9.34 17.56
N SER A 357 6.30 8.60 17.31
CA SER A 357 7.64 9.21 17.13
C SER A 357 7.75 10.11 15.90
N VAL A 358 6.85 10.00 14.94
CA VAL A 358 6.79 10.82 13.72
C VAL A 358 5.70 11.89 13.82
N LEU A 359 4.51 11.50 14.23
CA LEU A 359 3.31 12.35 14.10
C LEU A 359 3.03 13.22 15.33
N LYS A 360 3.64 12.94 16.48
CA LYS A 360 3.48 13.70 17.73
C LYS A 360 4.79 14.39 18.17
N LYS A 361 5.56 14.85 17.20
CA LYS A 361 6.79 15.64 17.46
C LYS A 361 6.45 17.09 17.76
#